data_bc220219babfd190eb7409bb6f487b73
#
_entry.id   bc220219babfd190eb7409bb6f487b73
#
_cell.length_a   1.000
_cell.length_b   1.000
_cell.length_c   1.000
_cell.angle_alpha   90.00
_cell.angle_beta   90.00
_cell.angle_gamma   90.00
#
_symmetry.space_group_name_H-M   'P 1'
#
loop_
_entity.id
_entity.type
_entity.pdbx_description
1 polymer ?
#
loop_
_entity_poly.entity_id
_entity_poly.type
_entity_poly.pdbx_seq_one_letter_code
_entity_poly.pdbx_strand_id
1 'polypeptide(L)'
;MAESKAPQMQATLGLTGLTSNAMALIAPGAFLWLTFFIQATTGVAGQPSTAPDMWIGIFAALLLCLATAVAYAEISKLYPGTGSSYYYAEQAMLSKDAGFKYARIAKFIVGWGSHLYYWVYPGVMVAVTGIFVGYVVGFLYPNFLSGSN
;
A
#
# COMPACT_ATOMS: atom_id res chain seq x y z
N MET A 1 32.31 20.94 -25.01
CA MET A 1 31.70 20.43 -23.78
C MET A 1 30.60 19.48 -24.19
N ALA A 2 30.78 18.19 -23.99
CA ALA A 2 29.76 17.18 -24.33
C ALA A 2 28.68 17.25 -23.26
N GLU A 3 27.47 17.67 -23.65
CA GLU A 3 26.27 17.56 -22.81
C GLU A 3 26.07 16.08 -22.48
N SER A 4 26.33 15.71 -21.25
CA SER A 4 25.96 14.40 -20.70
C SER A 4 24.43 14.33 -20.68
N LYS A 5 23.83 13.77 -21.74
CA LYS A 5 22.43 13.39 -21.72
C LYS A 5 22.21 12.42 -20.58
N ALA A 6 21.55 12.88 -19.52
CA ALA A 6 21.10 11.99 -18.45
C ALA A 6 20.32 10.81 -19.06
N PRO A 7 20.55 9.57 -18.60
CA PRO A 7 19.86 8.40 -19.13
C PRO A 7 18.35 8.60 -18.98
N GLN A 8 17.68 8.73 -20.10
CA GLN A 8 16.20 8.80 -20.10
C GLN A 8 15.66 7.41 -19.72
N MET A 9 14.89 7.35 -18.65
CA MET A 9 14.20 6.12 -18.28
C MET A 9 13.18 5.78 -19.37
N GLN A 10 13.35 4.61 -19.99
CA GLN A 10 12.39 4.10 -20.96
C GLN A 10 11.27 3.35 -20.23
N ALA A 11 10.04 3.58 -20.63
CA ALA A 11 8.89 2.83 -20.14
C ALA A 11 8.99 1.38 -20.66
N THR A 12 9.33 0.44 -19.78
CA THR A 12 9.52 -0.98 -20.11
C THR A 12 8.29 -1.84 -19.74
N LEU A 13 7.42 -1.34 -18.88
CA LEU A 13 6.23 -2.05 -18.40
C LEU A 13 4.98 -1.55 -19.11
N GLY A 14 4.28 -2.45 -19.82
CA GLY A 14 2.94 -2.20 -20.33
C GLY A 14 1.89 -2.20 -19.21
N LEU A 15 0.64 -1.85 -19.55
CA LEU A 15 -0.48 -1.81 -18.60
C LEU A 15 -0.65 -3.11 -17.82
N THR A 16 -0.55 -4.26 -18.47
CA THR A 16 -0.67 -5.57 -17.84
C THR A 16 0.44 -5.81 -16.82
N GLY A 17 1.70 -5.51 -17.17
CA GLY A 17 2.83 -5.66 -16.25
C GLY A 17 2.72 -4.74 -15.03
N LEU A 18 2.26 -3.50 -15.24
CA LEU A 18 2.04 -2.54 -14.16
C LEU A 18 0.92 -3.00 -13.23
N THR A 19 -0.20 -3.47 -13.79
CA THR A 19 -1.34 -3.98 -13.00
C THR A 19 -0.95 -5.23 -12.22
N SER A 20 -0.25 -6.18 -12.83
CA SER A 20 0.25 -7.38 -12.14
C SER A 20 1.17 -7.04 -10.99
N ASN A 21 2.10 -6.10 -11.20
CA ASN A 21 3.00 -5.66 -10.14
C ASN A 21 2.25 -4.97 -8.99
N ALA A 22 1.27 -4.12 -9.29
CA ALA A 22 0.42 -3.47 -8.29
C ALA A 22 -0.39 -4.49 -7.50
N MET A 23 -1.00 -5.47 -8.16
CA MET A 23 -1.77 -6.55 -7.51
C MET A 23 -0.88 -7.44 -6.62
N ALA A 24 0.32 -7.77 -7.07
CA ALA A 24 1.27 -8.53 -6.27
C ALA A 24 1.69 -7.77 -4.99
N LEU A 25 1.88 -6.46 -5.11
CA LEU A 25 2.29 -5.61 -3.99
C LEU A 25 1.17 -5.44 -2.95
N ILE A 26 -0.07 -5.32 -3.40
CA ILE A 26 -1.23 -5.13 -2.51
C ILE A 26 -1.67 -6.46 -1.89
N ALA A 27 -1.42 -7.61 -2.53
CA ALA A 27 -1.86 -8.95 -2.12
C ALA A 27 -3.32 -8.97 -1.61
N PRO A 28 -4.30 -8.50 -2.40
CA PRO A 28 -5.65 -8.19 -1.92
C PRO A 28 -6.37 -9.39 -1.31
N GLY A 29 -6.15 -10.59 -1.84
CA GLY A 29 -6.76 -11.81 -1.33
C GLY A 29 -6.31 -12.15 0.08
N ALA A 30 -5.01 -12.06 0.36
CA ALA A 30 -4.44 -12.35 1.67
C ALA A 30 -4.87 -11.34 2.73
N PHE A 31 -4.84 -10.06 2.40
CA PHE A 31 -5.25 -9.01 3.34
C PHE A 31 -6.76 -9.02 3.60
N LEU A 32 -7.58 -9.26 2.59
CA LEU A 32 -9.02 -9.37 2.76
C LEU A 32 -9.37 -10.54 3.68
N TRP A 33 -8.79 -11.73 3.42
CA TRP A 33 -8.99 -12.90 4.26
C TRP A 33 -8.57 -12.64 5.71
N LEU A 34 -7.36 -12.09 5.93
CA LEU A 34 -6.85 -11.79 7.27
C LEU A 34 -7.75 -10.81 8.01
N THR A 35 -8.20 -9.76 7.34
CA THR A 35 -9.05 -8.72 7.95
C THR A 35 -10.40 -9.30 8.36
N PHE A 36 -11.03 -10.10 7.51
CA PHE A 36 -12.26 -10.80 7.85
C PHE A 36 -12.06 -11.80 9.00
N PHE A 37 -10.97 -12.55 8.96
CA PHE A 37 -10.65 -13.51 10.02
C PHE A 37 -10.47 -12.82 11.37
N ILE A 38 -9.69 -11.74 11.42
CA ILE A 38 -9.49 -10.98 12.66
C ILE A 38 -10.83 -10.41 13.16
N GLN A 39 -11.63 -9.78 12.32
CA GLN A 39 -12.91 -9.23 12.73
C GLN A 39 -13.93 -10.28 13.16
N ALA A 40 -13.85 -11.48 12.57
CA ALA A 40 -14.72 -12.59 12.96
C ALA A 40 -14.30 -13.20 14.31
N THR A 41 -13.02 -13.22 14.62
CA THR A 41 -12.46 -13.92 15.79
C THR A 41 -12.17 -13.02 16.99
N THR A 42 -11.95 -11.70 16.77
CA THR A 42 -11.59 -10.75 17.84
C THR A 42 -12.79 -9.97 18.39
N GLY A 43 -13.99 -10.48 18.19
CA GLY A 43 -15.20 -9.87 18.80
C GLY A 43 -15.04 -9.73 20.32
N VAL A 44 -15.47 -8.58 20.86
CA VAL A 44 -15.52 -8.37 22.32
C VAL A 44 -16.53 -9.35 22.91
N ALA A 45 -16.20 -10.03 24.00
CA ALA A 45 -17.10 -10.97 24.65
C ALA A 45 -18.48 -10.35 24.89
N GLY A 46 -19.53 -10.95 24.34
CA GLY A 46 -20.91 -10.48 24.42
C GLY A 46 -21.35 -9.47 23.34
N GLN A 47 -20.45 -9.08 22.43
CA GLN A 47 -20.80 -8.25 21.28
C GLN A 47 -20.86 -9.12 20.01
N PRO A 48 -21.79 -8.83 19.06
CA PRO A 48 -21.82 -9.53 17.79
C PRO A 48 -20.55 -9.21 16.99
N SER A 49 -20.10 -10.19 16.20
CA SER A 49 -18.97 -9.99 15.27
C SER A 49 -19.26 -8.84 14.30
N THR A 50 -18.28 -7.95 14.09
CA THR A 50 -18.36 -6.84 13.13
C THR A 50 -18.02 -7.25 11.70
N ALA A 51 -17.67 -8.52 11.47
CA ALA A 51 -17.33 -9.03 10.13
C ALA A 51 -18.42 -8.79 9.07
N PRO A 52 -19.73 -8.91 9.36
CA PRO A 52 -20.79 -8.59 8.39
C PRO A 52 -20.80 -7.13 7.94
N ASP A 53 -20.43 -6.19 8.83
CA ASP A 53 -20.46 -4.75 8.56
C ASP A 53 -19.23 -4.27 7.78
N MET A 54 -18.23 -5.11 7.64
CA MET A 54 -16.98 -4.79 6.94
C MET A 54 -17.18 -4.38 5.48
N TRP A 55 -18.25 -4.86 4.82
CA TRP A 55 -18.56 -4.51 3.44
C TRP A 55 -18.77 -3.01 3.24
N ILE A 56 -19.39 -2.34 4.20
CA ILE A 56 -19.59 -0.88 4.16
C ILE A 56 -18.24 -0.17 4.15
N GLY A 57 -17.32 -0.61 5.02
CA GLY A 57 -15.95 -0.09 5.05
C GLY A 57 -15.19 -0.31 3.75
N ILE A 58 -15.34 -1.50 3.14
CA ILE A 58 -14.71 -1.83 1.85
C ILE A 58 -15.23 -0.92 0.74
N PHE A 59 -16.54 -0.67 0.65
CA PHE A 59 -17.09 0.24 -0.34
C PHE A 59 -16.64 1.68 -0.12
N ALA A 60 -16.61 2.16 1.12
CA ALA A 60 -16.10 3.49 1.44
C ALA A 60 -14.62 3.63 1.06
N ALA A 61 -13.80 2.62 1.37
CA ALA A 61 -12.40 2.56 0.97
C ALA A 61 -12.22 2.54 -0.55
N LEU A 62 -13.06 1.79 -1.28
CA LEU A 62 -13.05 1.76 -2.74
C LEU A 62 -13.28 3.15 -3.34
N LEU A 63 -14.29 3.88 -2.85
CA LEU A 63 -14.57 5.24 -3.32
C LEU A 63 -13.41 6.20 -3.04
N LEU A 64 -12.82 6.12 -1.84
CA LEU A 64 -11.66 6.92 -1.47
C LEU A 64 -10.44 6.60 -2.36
N CYS A 65 -10.17 5.33 -2.58
CA CYS A 65 -9.08 4.88 -3.45
C CYS A 65 -9.30 5.31 -4.90
N LEU A 66 -10.54 5.25 -5.40
CA LEU A 66 -10.88 5.72 -6.74
C LEU A 66 -10.63 7.23 -6.88
N ALA A 67 -11.10 8.04 -5.93
CA ALA A 67 -10.86 9.48 -5.93
C ALA A 67 -9.36 9.80 -5.89
N THR A 68 -8.60 9.08 -5.07
CA THR A 68 -7.14 9.19 -5.00
C THR A 68 -6.48 8.82 -6.32
N ALA A 69 -6.90 7.72 -6.95
CA ALA A 69 -6.36 7.27 -8.24
C ALA A 69 -6.59 8.30 -9.35
N VAL A 70 -7.78 8.92 -9.41
CA VAL A 70 -8.09 10.00 -10.36
C VAL A 70 -7.19 11.21 -10.12
N ALA A 71 -7.01 11.64 -8.87
CA ALA A 71 -6.13 12.75 -8.52
C ALA A 71 -4.68 12.48 -8.94
N TYR A 72 -4.16 11.28 -8.69
CA TYR A 72 -2.82 10.88 -9.13
C TYR A 72 -2.69 10.81 -10.65
N ALA A 73 -3.72 10.34 -11.35
CA ALA A 73 -3.73 10.29 -12.81
C ALA A 73 -3.65 11.72 -13.42
N GLU A 74 -4.34 12.69 -12.84
CA GLU A 74 -4.26 14.08 -13.31
C GLU A 74 -2.91 14.73 -12.98
N ILE A 75 -2.39 14.53 -11.76
CA ILE A 75 -1.09 15.08 -11.37
C ILE A 75 0.04 14.48 -12.21
N SER A 76 -0.03 13.20 -12.54
CA SER A 76 0.99 12.53 -13.36
C SER A 76 1.09 13.06 -14.79
N LYS A 77 -0.01 13.60 -15.34
CA LYS A 77 -0.01 14.27 -16.65
C LYS A 77 0.70 15.64 -16.59
N LEU A 78 0.53 16.34 -15.47
CA LEU A 78 1.12 17.67 -15.28
C LEU A 78 2.61 17.59 -14.95
N TYR A 79 3.00 16.59 -14.19
CA TYR A 79 4.37 16.41 -13.68
C TYR A 79 4.88 14.99 -13.99
N PRO A 80 5.25 14.73 -15.25
CA PRO A 80 5.81 13.43 -15.62
C PRO A 80 7.20 13.26 -15.00
N GLY A 81 7.29 12.39 -13.99
CA GLY A 81 8.55 12.14 -13.30
C GLY A 81 8.48 10.90 -12.42
N THR A 82 9.64 10.47 -11.94
CA THR A 82 9.76 9.35 -11.00
C THR A 82 9.78 9.87 -9.57
N GLY A 83 9.17 9.13 -8.65
CA GLY A 83 9.14 9.50 -7.24
C GLY A 83 7.74 9.63 -6.64
N SER A 84 6.69 9.47 -7.48
CA SER A 84 5.30 9.44 -7.03
C SER A 84 4.95 10.62 -6.10
N SER A 85 4.33 10.36 -4.95
CA SER A 85 3.86 11.37 -4.00
C SER A 85 4.94 12.37 -3.57
N TYR A 86 6.17 11.90 -3.39
CA TYR A 86 7.30 12.72 -2.99
C TYR A 86 7.67 13.77 -4.07
N TYR A 87 7.71 13.34 -5.33
CA TYR A 87 7.99 14.21 -6.46
C TYR A 87 6.84 15.20 -6.68
N TYR A 88 5.60 14.75 -6.62
CA TYR A 88 4.42 15.59 -6.80
C TYR A 88 4.30 16.66 -5.71
N ALA A 89 4.58 16.31 -4.45
CA ALA A 89 4.58 17.27 -3.34
C ALA A 89 5.63 18.38 -3.55
N GLU A 90 6.81 18.03 -4.05
CA GLU A 90 7.85 19.00 -4.40
C GLU A 90 7.40 19.93 -5.51
N GLN A 91 6.94 19.37 -6.64
CA GLN A 91 6.55 20.15 -7.81
C GLN A 91 5.34 21.05 -7.56
N ALA A 92 4.33 20.55 -6.84
CA ALA A 92 3.16 21.34 -6.48
C ALA A 92 3.48 22.56 -5.61
N MET A 93 4.48 22.47 -4.75
CA MET A 93 4.89 23.56 -3.90
C MET A 93 5.89 24.51 -4.57
N LEU A 94 6.73 24.03 -5.50
CA LEU A 94 7.66 24.87 -6.26
C LEU A 94 6.96 25.74 -7.28
N SER A 95 5.76 25.39 -7.73
CA SER A 95 4.97 26.18 -8.70
C SER A 95 4.38 27.47 -8.12
N LYS A 96 4.53 27.74 -6.82
CA LYS A 96 4.02 28.93 -6.13
C LYS A 96 5.16 29.82 -5.64
N ASP A 97 5.08 31.12 -5.88
CA ASP A 97 6.13 32.12 -5.60
C ASP A 97 6.66 32.17 -4.16
N ALA A 98 5.93 31.62 -3.20
CA ALA A 98 6.34 31.54 -1.79
C ALA A 98 6.96 30.18 -1.37
N GLY A 99 7.27 29.31 -2.33
CA GLY A 99 7.19 27.86 -2.11
C GLY A 99 8.42 27.17 -1.59
N PHE A 100 9.64 27.72 -1.69
CA PHE A 100 10.84 26.89 -1.46
C PHE A 100 10.95 26.32 -0.03
N LYS A 101 10.58 27.10 0.98
CA LYS A 101 10.61 26.66 2.39
C LYS A 101 9.54 25.59 2.65
N TYR A 102 8.33 25.81 2.15
CA TYR A 102 7.21 24.88 2.30
C TYR A 102 7.39 23.61 1.46
N ALA A 103 7.96 23.72 0.26
CA ALA A 103 8.30 22.59 -0.58
C ALA A 103 9.24 21.61 0.13
N ARG A 104 10.25 22.11 0.84
CA ARG A 104 11.17 21.28 1.62
C ARG A 104 10.47 20.55 2.76
N ILE A 105 9.58 21.22 3.49
CA ILE A 105 8.82 20.63 4.59
C ILE A 105 7.84 19.57 4.05
N ALA A 106 7.07 19.89 3.02
CA ALA A 106 6.15 18.96 2.38
C ALA A 106 6.86 17.71 1.86
N LYS A 107 7.98 17.91 1.17
CA LYS A 107 8.84 16.83 0.68
C LYS A 107 9.36 15.94 1.81
N PHE A 108 9.79 16.54 2.93
CA PHE A 108 10.25 15.81 4.10
C PHE A 108 9.13 14.98 4.72
N ILE A 109 7.94 15.57 4.94
CA ILE A 109 6.80 14.86 5.55
C ILE A 109 6.35 13.70 4.67
N VAL A 110 6.19 13.93 3.36
CA VAL A 110 5.76 12.89 2.42
C VAL A 110 6.83 11.80 2.28
N GLY A 111 8.11 12.20 2.19
CA GLY A 111 9.22 11.26 2.10
C GLY A 111 9.35 10.40 3.35
N TRP A 112 9.23 11.00 4.52
CA TRP A 112 9.29 10.30 5.79
C TRP A 112 8.09 9.36 5.98
N GLY A 113 6.87 9.82 5.65
CA GLY A 113 5.66 8.99 5.70
C GLY A 113 5.77 7.78 4.76
N SER A 114 6.26 7.98 3.54
CA SER A 114 6.51 6.88 2.58
C SER A 114 7.57 5.91 3.10
N HIS A 115 8.65 6.42 3.70
CA HIS A 115 9.71 5.59 4.29
C HIS A 115 9.16 4.72 5.42
N LEU A 116 8.38 5.27 6.34
CA LEU A 116 7.75 4.51 7.41
C LEU A 116 6.84 3.42 6.88
N TYR A 117 6.05 3.70 5.85
CA TYR A 117 5.21 2.71 5.19
C TYR A 117 6.04 1.53 4.66
N TYR A 118 7.07 1.82 3.87
CA TYR A 118 7.93 0.78 3.29
C TYR A 118 8.77 0.03 4.33
N TRP A 119 9.02 0.60 5.48
CA TRP A 119 9.71 -0.08 6.59
C TRP A 119 8.80 -1.08 7.30
N VAL A 120 7.57 -0.66 7.61
CA VAL A 120 6.61 -1.50 8.36
C VAL A 120 6.02 -2.59 7.49
N TYR A 121 5.80 -2.32 6.21
CA TYR A 121 5.11 -3.21 5.28
C TYR A 121 5.74 -4.62 5.18
N PRO A 122 7.06 -4.81 5.03
CA PRO A 122 7.66 -6.13 5.00
C PRO A 122 7.42 -6.94 6.28
N GLY A 123 7.45 -6.28 7.45
CA GLY A 123 7.16 -6.92 8.73
C GLY A 123 5.73 -7.45 8.80
N VAL A 124 4.77 -6.66 8.34
CA VAL A 124 3.36 -7.09 8.24
C VAL A 124 3.22 -8.27 7.27
N MET A 125 3.88 -8.24 6.12
CA MET A 125 3.82 -9.33 5.14
C MET A 125 4.40 -10.64 5.69
N VAL A 126 5.49 -10.59 6.44
CA VAL A 126 6.06 -11.77 7.11
C VAL A 126 5.09 -12.32 8.16
N ALA A 127 4.48 -11.45 8.97
CA ALA A 127 3.49 -11.87 9.98
C ALA A 127 2.26 -12.52 9.34
N VAL A 128 1.70 -11.93 8.29
CA VAL A 128 0.56 -12.50 7.54
C VAL A 128 0.90 -13.85 6.93
N THR A 129 2.09 -13.97 6.32
CA THR A 129 2.56 -15.23 5.75
C THR A 129 2.72 -16.30 6.84
N GLY A 130 3.27 -15.94 8.01
CA GLY A 130 3.41 -16.83 9.14
C GLY A 130 2.06 -17.37 9.65
N ILE A 131 1.07 -16.48 9.80
CA ILE A 131 -0.30 -16.87 10.19
C ILE A 131 -0.92 -17.82 9.15
N PHE A 132 -0.76 -17.50 7.87
CA PHE A 132 -1.32 -18.30 6.78
C PHE A 132 -0.67 -19.70 6.71
N VAL A 133 0.65 -19.77 6.80
CA VAL A 133 1.38 -21.05 6.86
C VAL A 133 0.97 -21.84 8.08
N GLY A 134 0.88 -21.22 9.26
CA GLY A 134 0.41 -21.86 10.49
C GLY A 134 -0.99 -22.43 10.34
N TYR A 135 -1.90 -21.72 9.71
CA TYR A 135 -3.25 -22.19 9.41
C TYR A 135 -3.24 -23.42 8.49
N VAL A 136 -2.49 -23.37 7.39
CA VAL A 136 -2.39 -24.49 6.44
C VAL A 136 -1.76 -25.72 7.10
N VAL A 137 -0.68 -25.54 7.84
CA VAL A 137 -0.02 -26.64 8.58
C VAL A 137 -0.95 -27.23 9.62
N GLY A 138 -1.66 -26.41 10.39
CA GLY A 138 -2.62 -26.89 11.39
C GLY A 138 -3.80 -27.64 10.77
N PHE A 139 -4.23 -27.27 9.56
CA PHE A 139 -5.26 -27.97 8.82
C PHE A 139 -4.78 -29.34 8.27
N LEU A 140 -3.58 -29.37 7.69
CA LEU A 140 -3.02 -30.58 7.09
C LEU A 140 -2.48 -31.57 8.14
N TYR A 141 -1.95 -31.06 9.22
CA TYR A 141 -1.31 -31.83 10.28
C TYR A 141 -1.81 -31.38 11.67
N PRO A 142 -3.05 -31.71 12.05
CA PRO A 142 -3.65 -31.23 13.31
C PRO A 142 -2.85 -31.58 14.56
N ASN A 143 -2.10 -32.71 14.55
CA ASN A 143 -1.27 -33.14 15.67
C ASN A 143 0.13 -32.52 15.70
N PHE A 144 0.56 -31.83 14.66
CA PHE A 144 1.90 -31.24 14.60
C PHE A 144 2.04 -30.02 15.52
N LEU A 145 0.99 -29.20 15.64
CA LEU A 145 0.97 -28.04 16.54
C LEU A 145 0.48 -28.37 17.96
N SER A 146 -0.18 -29.53 18.15
CA SER A 146 -0.70 -30.00 19.44
C SER A 146 0.28 -30.88 20.20
N GLY A 147 1.39 -31.25 19.61
CA GLY A 147 2.30 -32.28 20.08
C GLY A 147 3.44 -31.82 20.98
N SER A 148 3.23 -30.83 21.83
CA SER A 148 4.19 -30.50 22.90
C SER A 148 3.48 -30.27 24.23
N ASN A 149 2.94 -31.36 24.81
CA ASN A 149 2.72 -31.49 26.23
C ASN A 149 3.35 -32.83 26.70
#